data_09263618bd6dd6601a271688643ea6ce
#
_entry.id   09263618bd6dd6601a271688643ea6ce
#
_cell.length_a   1.000
_cell.length_b   1.000
_cell.length_c   1.000
_cell.angle_alpha   90.00
_cell.angle_beta   90.00
_cell.angle_gamma   90.00
#
_symmetry.space_group_name_H-M   'P 1'
#
loop_
_entity.id
_entity.type
_entity.pdbx_description
1 polymer ?
#
loop_
_entity_poly.entity_id
_entity_poly.type
_entity_poly.pdbx_seq_one_letter_code
_entity_poly.pdbx_strand_id
1 'polypeptide(L)'
;LNYEWNLGLAFGWHPYNEESNPDNKVIGSKVTAYIGLDFYLRWILSRHVDLNIGIGAAHYSNGNTQYPNLGLNTAFVNIGAAYYIGRKNDHLLYRHQTVSPVSHDITYDLIMYGAWRQRGGYDGDYPFLLEGKTAVVGFNFNPMYRLNHWLKLGASLDGTYDRTANLYYD
;
A
#
# COMPACT_ATOMS: atom_id res chain seq x y z
N LEU A 1 -13.02 -13.97 -4.80
CA LEU A 1 -12.40 -13.28 -3.68
C LEU A 1 -10.95 -13.71 -3.59
N ASN A 2 -10.05 -12.75 -3.49
CA ASN A 2 -8.61 -12.95 -3.35
C ASN A 2 -8.14 -12.23 -2.10
N TYR A 3 -6.97 -12.61 -1.61
CA TYR A 3 -6.27 -11.90 -0.56
C TYR A 3 -4.79 -11.79 -0.92
N GLU A 4 -4.13 -10.79 -0.38
CA GLU A 4 -2.74 -10.49 -0.65
C GLU A 4 -2.04 -9.99 0.62
N TRP A 5 -0.83 -10.48 0.85
CA TRP A 5 0.06 -10.01 1.90
C TRP A 5 1.18 -9.19 1.28
N ASN A 6 1.40 -8.02 1.84
CA ASN A 6 2.46 -7.12 1.39
C ASN A 6 3.44 -6.87 2.53
N LEU A 7 4.71 -7.08 2.26
CA LEU A 7 5.81 -6.76 3.18
C LEU A 7 6.81 -5.90 2.43
N GLY A 8 7.29 -4.84 3.04
CA GLY A 8 8.24 -3.95 2.38
C GLY A 8 8.81 -2.86 3.28
N LEU A 9 9.45 -1.91 2.64
CA LEU A 9 9.97 -0.70 3.25
C LEU A 9 9.25 0.51 2.67
N ALA A 10 8.86 1.45 3.52
CA ALA A 10 8.28 2.72 3.12
C ALA A 10 9.28 3.85 3.39
N PHE A 11 9.40 4.73 2.41
CA PHE A 11 10.32 5.87 2.40
C PHE A 11 9.53 7.17 2.23
N GLY A 12 10.18 8.29 2.49
CA GLY A 12 9.61 9.61 2.26
C GLY A 12 8.88 10.19 3.46
N TRP A 13 9.06 9.59 4.63
CA TRP A 13 8.54 10.14 5.87
C TRP A 13 9.26 11.44 6.26
N HIS A 14 8.50 12.38 6.81
CA HIS A 14 9.03 13.51 7.56
C HIS A 14 9.02 13.14 9.06
N PRO A 15 10.11 12.55 9.58
CA PRO A 15 10.13 12.00 10.92
C PRO A 15 10.11 13.10 11.97
N TYR A 16 9.94 12.70 13.23
CA TYR A 16 10.16 13.57 14.38
C TYR A 16 11.53 14.26 14.30
N ASN A 17 11.52 15.53 14.57
CA ASN A 17 12.71 16.35 14.74
C ASN A 17 12.36 17.49 15.70
N GLU A 18 13.23 17.75 16.69
CA GLU A 18 12.98 18.72 17.74
C GLU A 18 12.76 20.16 17.21
N GLU A 19 13.40 20.51 16.09
CA GLU A 19 13.32 21.83 15.52
C GLU A 19 12.25 21.98 14.42
N SER A 20 12.16 20.96 13.54
CA SER A 20 11.36 21.08 12.30
C SER A 20 10.07 20.27 12.30
N ASN A 21 9.89 19.30 13.23
CA ASN A 21 8.70 18.47 13.32
C ASN A 21 8.50 17.90 14.75
N PRO A 22 8.42 18.76 15.79
CA PRO A 22 8.38 18.31 17.18
C PRO A 22 7.08 17.57 17.54
N ASP A 23 6.01 17.79 16.81
CA ASP A 23 4.67 17.23 17.08
C ASP A 23 4.46 15.85 16.47
N ASN A 24 5.42 15.33 15.69
CA ASN A 24 5.31 13.99 15.14
C ASN A 24 5.68 12.93 16.19
N LYS A 25 4.69 12.46 16.94
CA LYS A 25 4.85 11.37 17.91
C LYS A 25 4.73 9.97 17.32
N VAL A 26 4.51 9.85 16.01
CA VAL A 26 4.17 8.59 15.34
C VAL A 26 5.38 7.92 14.69
N ILE A 27 6.18 8.70 13.96
CA ILE A 27 7.28 8.17 13.15
C ILE A 27 8.57 8.94 13.43
N GLY A 28 9.58 8.24 13.93
CA GLY A 28 10.90 8.80 14.24
C GLY A 28 11.96 8.55 13.16
N SER A 29 11.66 7.84 12.07
CA SER A 29 12.66 7.49 11.05
C SER A 29 12.18 7.80 9.64
N LYS A 30 13.14 8.06 8.72
CA LYS A 30 12.86 8.28 7.30
C LYS A 30 12.43 7.02 6.57
N VAL A 31 12.72 5.86 7.17
CA VAL A 31 12.39 4.54 6.61
C VAL A 31 11.63 3.76 7.66
N THR A 32 10.53 3.14 7.25
CA THR A 32 9.75 2.23 8.10
C THR A 32 9.56 0.89 7.42
N ALA A 33 9.37 -0.15 8.20
CA ALA A 33 8.78 -1.38 7.70
C ALA A 33 7.31 -1.17 7.39
N TYR A 34 6.84 -1.87 6.39
CA TYR A 34 5.45 -1.90 5.94
C TYR A 34 4.95 -3.32 5.95
N ILE A 35 3.77 -3.54 6.51
CA ILE A 35 3.02 -4.78 6.39
C ILE A 35 1.59 -4.44 6.01
N GLY A 36 1.06 -5.09 4.98
CA GLY A 36 -0.29 -4.90 4.50
C GLY A 36 -1.03 -6.21 4.29
N LEU A 37 -2.34 -6.14 4.39
CA LEU A 37 -3.26 -7.23 4.07
C LEU A 37 -4.42 -6.65 3.27
N ASP A 38 -4.66 -7.22 2.10
CA ASP A 38 -5.71 -6.84 1.18
C ASP A 38 -6.65 -7.99 0.91
N PHE A 39 -7.95 -7.67 0.82
CA PHE A 39 -8.99 -8.55 0.30
C PHE A 39 -9.65 -7.86 -0.89
N TYR A 40 -9.70 -8.54 -2.03
CA TYR A 40 -10.25 -7.93 -3.24
C TYR A 40 -11.05 -8.89 -4.11
N LEU A 41 -11.99 -8.32 -4.84
CA LEU A 41 -12.68 -8.94 -5.95
C LEU A 41 -11.92 -8.61 -7.23
N ARG A 42 -11.69 -9.62 -8.04
CA ARG A 42 -11.06 -9.49 -9.34
C ARG A 42 -12.07 -9.82 -10.43
N TRP A 43 -12.22 -8.90 -11.37
CA TRP A 43 -12.98 -9.10 -12.59
C TRP A 43 -12.05 -9.18 -13.78
N ILE A 44 -12.22 -10.21 -14.59
CA ILE A 44 -11.51 -10.37 -15.84
C ILE A 44 -12.28 -9.62 -16.90
N LEU A 45 -11.79 -8.46 -17.33
CA LEU A 45 -12.41 -7.64 -18.35
C LEU A 45 -12.06 -8.11 -19.75
N SER A 46 -10.85 -8.63 -19.93
CA SER A 46 -10.37 -9.12 -21.21
C SER A 46 -9.20 -10.10 -21.03
N ARG A 47 -8.71 -10.63 -22.13
CA ARG A 47 -7.48 -11.45 -22.12
C ARG A 47 -6.26 -10.72 -21.52
N HIS A 48 -6.24 -9.41 -21.55
CA HIS A 48 -5.10 -8.61 -21.12
C HIS A 48 -5.36 -7.82 -19.85
N VAL A 49 -6.60 -7.61 -19.44
CA VAL A 49 -6.93 -6.68 -18.36
C VAL A 49 -7.83 -7.34 -17.34
N ASP A 50 -7.42 -7.29 -16.09
CA ASP A 50 -8.24 -7.55 -14.92
C ASP A 50 -8.44 -6.25 -14.13
N LEU A 51 -9.62 -6.08 -13.56
CA LEU A 51 -9.96 -5.01 -12.63
C LEU A 51 -10.06 -5.60 -11.22
N ASN A 52 -9.46 -4.93 -10.25
CA ASN A 52 -9.53 -5.30 -8.85
C ASN A 52 -10.21 -4.18 -8.06
N ILE A 53 -11.11 -4.55 -7.16
CA ILE A 53 -11.68 -3.64 -6.16
C ILE A 53 -11.58 -4.34 -4.82
N GLY A 54 -11.06 -3.65 -3.82
CA GLY A 54 -10.82 -4.27 -2.53
C GLY A 54 -10.78 -3.29 -1.37
N ILE A 55 -10.59 -3.89 -0.21
CA ILE A 55 -10.33 -3.21 1.05
C ILE A 55 -9.05 -3.78 1.65
N GLY A 56 -8.31 -2.96 2.33
CA GLY A 56 -7.09 -3.41 2.98
C GLY A 56 -6.79 -2.63 4.25
N ALA A 57 -5.81 -3.14 4.96
CA ALA A 57 -5.21 -2.49 6.12
C ALA A 57 -3.70 -2.60 6.04
N ALA A 58 -3.01 -1.58 6.52
CA ALA A 58 -1.56 -1.56 6.56
C ALA A 58 -1.05 -0.97 7.86
N HIS A 59 0.13 -1.44 8.25
CA HIS A 59 0.87 -0.96 9.39
C HIS A 59 2.28 -0.52 8.96
N TYR A 60 2.69 0.64 9.43
CA TYR A 60 4.01 1.19 9.22
C TYR A 60 4.68 1.43 10.57
N SER A 61 5.89 0.92 10.76
CA SER A 61 6.67 1.16 11.97
C SER A 61 8.16 1.03 11.68
N ASN A 62 8.99 1.64 12.53
CA ASN A 62 10.44 1.49 12.41
C ASN A 62 11.00 0.40 13.34
N GLY A 63 10.14 -0.41 13.97
CA GLY A 63 10.58 -1.47 14.88
C GLY A 63 11.34 -0.96 16.12
N ASN A 64 11.05 0.26 16.59
CA ASN A 64 11.74 0.94 17.67
C ASN A 64 13.24 1.21 17.43
N THR A 65 13.66 1.25 16.18
CA THR A 65 15.04 1.63 15.84
C THR A 65 15.31 3.12 16.09
N GLN A 66 14.25 3.92 16.07
CA GLN A 66 14.27 5.35 16.43
C GLN A 66 12.96 5.74 17.11
N TYR A 67 13.05 6.60 18.11
CA TYR A 67 11.89 7.18 18.80
C TYR A 67 11.48 8.50 18.12
N PRO A 68 10.18 8.82 18.04
CA PRO A 68 9.03 8.03 18.45
C PRO A 68 8.67 6.91 17.45
N ASN A 69 7.97 5.87 17.92
CA ASN A 69 7.48 4.79 17.08
C ASN A 69 6.13 4.27 17.59
N LEU A 70 5.11 5.11 17.57
CA LEU A 70 3.72 4.66 17.81
C LEU A 70 3.20 3.81 16.65
N GLY A 71 3.86 3.91 15.48
CA GLY A 71 3.43 3.29 14.25
C GLY A 71 2.18 3.95 13.65
N LEU A 72 1.99 3.75 12.36
CA LEU A 72 0.83 4.24 11.63
C LEU A 72 0.00 3.05 11.14
N ASN A 73 -1.26 2.99 11.57
CA ASN A 73 -2.23 2.04 11.06
C ASN A 73 -3.16 2.73 10.08
N THR A 74 -3.38 2.12 8.93
CA THR A 74 -4.28 2.62 7.90
C THR A 74 -5.26 1.55 7.48
N ALA A 75 -6.50 1.96 7.19
CA ALA A 75 -7.46 1.14 6.47
C ALA A 75 -7.83 1.89 5.18
N PHE A 76 -7.96 1.18 4.08
CA PHE A 76 -8.17 1.79 2.77
C PHE A 76 -9.08 0.95 1.87
N VAL A 77 -9.64 1.61 0.88
CA VAL A 77 -10.29 0.98 -0.27
C VAL A 77 -9.34 1.12 -1.45
N ASN A 78 -9.15 0.07 -2.21
CA ASN A 78 -8.31 0.09 -3.40
C ASN A 78 -9.11 -0.22 -4.67
N ILE A 79 -8.68 0.38 -5.76
CA ILE A 79 -9.09 0.04 -7.12
C ILE A 79 -7.80 -0.13 -7.91
N GLY A 80 -7.64 -1.30 -8.54
CA GLY A 80 -6.45 -1.63 -9.30
C GLY A 80 -6.80 -2.21 -10.66
N ALA A 81 -5.88 -2.04 -11.61
CA ALA A 81 -5.91 -2.70 -12.89
C ALA A 81 -4.62 -3.48 -13.11
N ALA A 82 -4.74 -4.74 -13.52
CA ALA A 82 -3.61 -5.58 -13.87
C ALA A 82 -3.60 -5.81 -15.38
N TYR A 83 -2.48 -5.50 -16.02
CA TYR A 83 -2.27 -5.77 -17.44
C TYR A 83 -1.37 -7.00 -17.62
N TYR A 84 -1.85 -7.96 -18.40
CA TYR A 84 -1.15 -9.23 -18.62
C TYR A 84 -0.54 -9.28 -20.01
N ILE A 85 0.78 -9.43 -20.07
CA ILE A 85 1.52 -9.71 -21.30
C ILE A 85 1.62 -11.21 -21.47
N GLY A 86 1.15 -11.73 -22.61
CA GLY A 86 1.29 -13.14 -22.95
C GLY A 86 0.31 -14.10 -22.30
N ARG A 87 -0.72 -13.63 -21.61
CA ARG A 87 -1.80 -14.50 -21.11
C ARG A 87 -2.55 -15.13 -22.28
N LYS A 88 -2.30 -16.43 -22.52
CA LYS A 88 -2.82 -17.14 -23.68
C LYS A 88 -4.23 -17.68 -23.49
N ASN A 89 -4.63 -18.00 -22.24
CA ASN A 89 -5.93 -18.59 -21.92
C ASN A 89 -6.57 -17.95 -20.71
N ASP A 90 -7.88 -17.91 -20.72
CA ASP A 90 -8.73 -17.45 -19.63
C ASP A 90 -8.96 -18.62 -18.65
N HIS A 91 -7.97 -18.91 -17.81
CA HIS A 91 -7.98 -20.07 -16.91
C HIS A 91 -9.09 -20.08 -15.85
N LEU A 92 -9.89 -19.02 -15.74
CA LEU A 92 -10.94 -18.92 -14.72
C LEU A 92 -12.26 -19.57 -15.12
N LEU A 93 -12.45 -19.86 -16.40
CA LEU A 93 -13.68 -20.51 -16.89
C LEU A 93 -13.61 -22.04 -16.86
N TYR A 94 -12.42 -22.61 -16.67
CA TYR A 94 -12.24 -24.06 -16.68
C TYR A 94 -11.73 -24.57 -15.34
N ARG A 95 -12.63 -25.11 -14.54
CA ARG A 95 -12.34 -25.71 -13.22
C ARG A 95 -11.61 -27.08 -13.27
N HIS A 96 -11.36 -27.61 -14.45
CA HIS A 96 -10.56 -28.83 -14.63
C HIS A 96 -9.14 -28.45 -15.03
N GLN A 97 -8.30 -28.26 -14.01
CA GLN A 97 -6.88 -27.96 -14.21
C GLN A 97 -6.11 -29.24 -14.50
N THR A 98 -5.80 -29.48 -15.77
CA THR A 98 -4.51 -30.08 -16.08
C THR A 98 -3.43 -29.07 -15.69
N VAL A 99 -2.42 -29.47 -14.95
CA VAL A 99 -1.29 -28.61 -14.56
C VAL A 99 -0.65 -28.09 -15.85
N SER A 100 -1.01 -26.86 -16.23
CA SER A 100 -0.42 -26.21 -17.39
C SER A 100 1.05 -25.89 -17.13
N PRO A 101 1.91 -25.94 -18.15
CA PRO A 101 3.29 -25.47 -17.99
C PRO A 101 3.32 -24.04 -17.48
N VAL A 102 4.30 -23.72 -16.63
CA VAL A 102 4.48 -22.37 -16.09
C VAL A 102 4.71 -21.42 -17.25
N SER A 103 3.81 -20.42 -17.38
CA SER A 103 4.06 -19.30 -18.28
C SER A 103 4.97 -18.31 -17.54
N HIS A 104 6.18 -18.11 -18.06
CA HIS A 104 7.13 -17.10 -17.56
C HIS A 104 6.74 -15.74 -18.15
N ASP A 105 5.70 -15.15 -17.57
CA ASP A 105 5.11 -13.88 -17.99
C ASP A 105 5.42 -12.77 -17.01
N ILE A 106 5.46 -11.54 -17.50
CA ILE A 106 5.51 -10.34 -16.69
C ILE A 106 4.10 -9.80 -16.57
N THR A 107 3.68 -9.52 -15.33
CA THR A 107 2.43 -8.85 -14.99
C THR A 107 2.76 -7.46 -14.49
N TYR A 108 2.03 -6.45 -14.95
CA TYR A 108 2.12 -5.10 -14.44
C TYR A 108 0.83 -4.79 -13.69
N ASP A 109 0.94 -4.57 -12.38
CA ASP A 109 -0.18 -4.17 -11.54
C ASP A 109 -0.03 -2.68 -11.21
N LEU A 110 -1.09 -1.91 -11.47
CA LEU A 110 -1.19 -0.51 -11.07
C LEU A 110 -2.39 -0.38 -10.14
N ILE A 111 -2.12 0.06 -8.91
CA ILE A 111 -3.12 0.31 -7.89
C ILE A 111 -3.12 1.81 -7.59
N MET A 112 -4.30 2.42 -7.62
CA MET A 112 -4.51 3.78 -7.14
C MET A 112 -5.31 3.72 -5.86
N TYR A 113 -4.93 4.50 -4.86
CA TYR A 113 -5.61 4.50 -3.57
C TYR A 113 -5.83 5.92 -3.08
N GLY A 114 -6.86 6.06 -2.24
CA GLY A 114 -7.17 7.31 -1.57
C GLY A 114 -7.70 7.06 -0.17
N ALA A 115 -7.41 7.97 0.73
CA ALA A 115 -7.90 7.95 2.09
C ALA A 115 -8.15 9.37 2.59
N TRP A 116 -8.97 9.50 3.62
CA TRP A 116 -9.08 10.73 4.40
C TRP A 116 -8.57 10.44 5.80
N ARG A 117 -7.73 11.33 6.30
CA ARG A 117 -7.27 11.24 7.68
C ARG A 117 -7.48 12.55 8.42
N GLN A 118 -7.71 12.42 9.70
CA GLN A 118 -7.73 13.52 10.64
C GLN A 118 -6.45 13.47 11.47
N ARG A 119 -5.83 14.62 11.68
CA ARG A 119 -4.69 14.74 12.60
C ARG A 119 -5.16 15.13 13.98
N GLY A 120 -4.39 14.72 14.96
CA GLY A 120 -4.49 15.18 16.32
C GLY A 120 -3.09 15.25 16.93
N GLY A 121 -3.00 15.86 18.07
CA GLY A 121 -1.77 15.98 18.87
C GLY A 121 -2.08 15.79 20.35
N TYR A 122 -1.08 16.02 21.18
CA TYR A 122 -1.21 16.07 22.63
C TYR A 122 -0.69 17.41 23.10
N ASP A 123 -1.45 18.08 23.96
CA ASP A 123 -1.01 19.21 24.74
C ASP A 123 -0.84 18.71 26.17
N GLY A 124 0.41 18.46 26.57
CA GLY A 124 0.70 17.70 27.77
C GLY A 124 0.11 16.27 27.68
N ASP A 125 -0.80 15.92 28.60
CA ASP A 125 -1.51 14.63 28.64
C ASP A 125 -2.86 14.67 27.92
N TYR A 126 -3.29 15.82 27.40
CA TYR A 126 -4.60 15.98 26.77
C TYR A 126 -4.52 15.80 25.25
N PRO A 127 -5.21 14.79 24.68
CA PRO A 127 -5.32 14.64 23.24
C PRO A 127 -6.20 15.73 22.65
N PHE A 128 -5.81 16.33 21.54
CA PHE A 128 -6.63 17.22 20.75
C PHE A 128 -6.70 16.78 19.30
N LEU A 129 -7.82 17.08 18.66
CA LEU A 129 -8.04 16.83 17.24
C LEU A 129 -7.95 18.15 16.48
N LEU A 130 -7.23 18.13 15.37
CA LEU A 130 -7.21 19.23 14.44
C LEU A 130 -8.49 19.24 13.62
N GLU A 131 -9.02 20.42 13.41
CA GLU A 131 -10.20 20.60 12.58
C GLU A 131 -9.91 20.25 11.13
N GLY A 132 -10.84 19.50 10.53
CA GLY A 132 -10.80 19.13 9.13
C GLY A 132 -10.21 17.74 8.87
N LYS A 133 -10.55 17.22 7.70
CA LYS A 133 -10.02 15.96 7.15
C LYS A 133 -9.17 16.28 5.93
N THR A 134 -8.03 15.64 5.83
CA THR A 134 -7.08 15.84 4.74
C THR A 134 -7.06 14.60 3.85
N ALA A 135 -7.10 14.82 2.54
CA ALA A 135 -7.00 13.74 1.58
C ALA A 135 -5.55 13.27 1.44
N VAL A 136 -5.39 11.97 1.40
CA VAL A 136 -4.17 11.26 1.02
C VAL A 136 -4.49 10.51 -0.27
N VAL A 137 -3.68 10.68 -1.30
CA VAL A 137 -3.82 9.95 -2.56
C VAL A 137 -2.48 9.35 -2.94
N GLY A 138 -2.51 8.18 -3.53
CA GLY A 138 -1.29 7.53 -3.96
C GLY A 138 -1.50 6.49 -5.05
N PHE A 139 -0.39 5.98 -5.52
CA PHE A 139 -0.35 4.89 -6.46
C PHE A 139 0.73 3.88 -6.05
N ASN A 140 0.51 2.65 -6.46
CA ASN A 140 1.48 1.57 -6.36
C ASN A 140 1.59 0.89 -7.72
N PHE A 141 2.81 0.71 -8.21
CA PHE A 141 3.10 0.07 -9.48
C PHE A 141 4.03 -1.12 -9.26
N ASN A 142 3.58 -2.32 -9.66
CA ASN A 142 4.28 -3.58 -9.42
C ASN A 142 4.51 -4.35 -10.74
N PRO A 143 5.68 -4.30 -11.33
CA PRO A 143 6.12 -5.27 -12.33
C PRO A 143 6.51 -6.58 -11.62
N MET A 144 5.81 -7.68 -11.96
CA MET A 144 5.97 -8.99 -11.36
C MET A 144 6.30 -10.04 -12.41
N TYR A 145 7.40 -10.75 -12.24
CA TYR A 145 7.80 -11.88 -13.07
C TYR A 145 7.44 -13.21 -12.41
N ARG A 146 6.77 -14.08 -13.13
CA ARG A 146 6.38 -15.40 -12.64
C ARG A 146 7.53 -16.40 -12.79
N LEU A 147 8.04 -16.89 -11.66
CA LEU A 147 9.07 -17.92 -11.62
C LEU A 147 8.47 -19.34 -11.71
N ASN A 148 7.36 -19.58 -11.00
CA ASN A 148 6.67 -20.85 -10.99
C ASN A 148 5.18 -20.67 -10.63
N HIS A 149 4.45 -21.77 -10.37
CA HIS A 149 3.01 -21.73 -10.09
C HIS A 149 2.63 -20.96 -8.81
N TRP A 150 3.55 -20.88 -7.86
CA TRP A 150 3.29 -20.30 -6.54
C TRP A 150 4.17 -19.08 -6.22
N LEU A 151 5.20 -18.78 -7.03
CA LEU A 151 6.13 -17.69 -6.77
C LEU A 151 6.20 -16.72 -7.94
N LYS A 152 5.96 -15.45 -7.64
CA LYS A 152 6.29 -14.32 -8.48
C LYS A 152 7.29 -13.44 -7.75
N LEU A 153 8.26 -12.89 -8.45
CA LEU A 153 9.20 -11.90 -7.95
C LEU A 153 9.04 -10.61 -8.75
N GLY A 154 9.19 -9.48 -8.08
CA GLY A 154 9.07 -8.20 -8.72
C GLY A 154 9.58 -7.06 -7.87
N ALA A 155 9.34 -5.84 -8.36
CA ALA A 155 9.62 -4.60 -7.66
C ALA A 155 8.30 -3.86 -7.41
N SER A 156 8.28 -3.02 -6.39
CA SER A 156 7.17 -2.11 -6.11
C SER A 156 7.67 -0.68 -6.11
N LEU A 157 6.94 0.19 -6.80
CA LEU A 157 7.13 1.63 -6.76
C LEU A 157 5.86 2.26 -6.20
N ASP A 158 5.99 2.91 -5.05
CA ASP A 158 4.90 3.61 -4.40
C ASP A 158 5.13 5.12 -4.46
N GLY A 159 4.07 5.85 -4.79
CA GLY A 159 4.02 7.30 -4.67
C GLY A 159 2.79 7.71 -3.86
N THR A 160 3.00 8.52 -2.82
CA THR A 160 1.92 9.04 -1.97
C THR A 160 2.02 10.53 -1.85
N TYR A 161 0.91 11.21 -2.13
CA TYR A 161 0.72 12.61 -1.80
C TYR A 161 -0.14 12.73 -0.54
N ASP A 162 0.45 13.31 0.49
CA ASP A 162 -0.20 13.55 1.77
C ASP A 162 -0.09 15.03 2.11
N ARG A 163 -1.22 15.74 2.03
CA ARG A 163 -1.27 17.17 2.30
C ARG A 163 -0.94 17.52 3.76
N THR A 164 -1.00 16.54 4.67
CA THR A 164 -0.66 16.77 6.08
C THR A 164 0.84 16.75 6.36
N ALA A 165 1.68 16.34 5.40
CA ALA A 165 3.12 16.33 5.57
C ALA A 165 3.74 17.72 5.72
N ASN A 166 3.02 18.77 5.32
CA ASN A 166 3.48 20.16 5.32
C ASN A 166 2.68 21.07 6.27
N LEU A 167 1.95 20.51 7.22
CA LEU A 167 1.31 21.33 8.25
C LEU A 167 2.33 21.65 9.34
N TYR A 168 2.76 22.89 9.37
CA TYR A 168 3.50 23.51 10.46
C TYR A 168 2.51 24.19 11.38
N TYR A 169 2.76 24.11 12.68
CA TYR A 169 2.09 24.91 13.70
C TYR A 169 3.04 26.03 14.09
N ASP A 170 2.58 27.23 13.95
CA ASP A 170 3.21 28.43 14.58
C ASP A 170 2.69 28.55 16.01
#